data_40e0683bb5ab94045ae2d8de92629a8f
#
_entry.id   40e0683bb5ab94045ae2d8de92629a8f
#
_cell.length_a   1.000
_cell.length_b   1.000
_cell.length_c   1.000
_cell.angle_alpha   90.00
_cell.angle_beta   90.00
_cell.angle_gamma   90.00
#
_symmetry.space_group_name_H-M   'P 1'
#
loop_
_entity.id
_entity.type
_entity.pdbx_description
1 polymer ?
#
loop_
_entity_poly.entity_id
_entity_poly.type
_entity_poly.pdbx_seq_one_letter_code
_entity_poly.pdbx_strand_id
1 'polypeptide(L)'
;MRKNAIFAENIIPMLSSALIKNTARAIGFDLCGVAHCQSFTSEREFLERWITEGKVSNLGYLERNIDKRADATLLVEGAKSVIVCGVAYKNNFSGGYPTECKQKIASYALTTDYHITIKQMLQKLCAALKEACPTLAGRVFTDSAPVFEKRYAVEAGLGWIGRQSLLVTPQFGTFVLLGVAIINEECDIYDTPLQSVGCKECRRCIDACPNGAVIERHIDTRKCISRATIEKQGEDIVPLHGWIFGCDECQNCCPYNAKAPIATNPLFAPTFDPTAIDWQKIDEAEFALRFANTPISRSSLERIKANISIEK
;
A
#
# COMPACT_ATOMS: atom_id res chain seq x y z
N MET A 1 -31.71 -46.03 34.64
CA MET A 1 -31.33 -45.69 33.25
C MET A 1 -30.97 -44.19 33.23
N ARG A 2 -29.68 -43.87 33.26
CA ARG A 2 -29.20 -42.46 33.13
C ARG A 2 -28.98 -42.20 31.66
N LYS A 3 -29.74 -41.26 31.09
CA LYS A 3 -29.52 -40.78 29.72
C LYS A 3 -28.27 -39.89 29.71
N ASN A 4 -27.20 -40.36 29.11
CA ASN A 4 -26.06 -39.52 28.77
C ASN A 4 -26.52 -38.54 27.67
N ALA A 5 -26.71 -37.26 28.02
CA ALA A 5 -26.81 -36.21 27.07
C ALA A 5 -25.39 -35.93 26.51
N ILE A 6 -25.16 -36.42 25.30
CA ILE A 6 -23.97 -36.01 24.54
C ILE A 6 -24.18 -34.56 24.16
N PHE A 7 -23.43 -33.64 24.83
CA PHE A 7 -23.30 -32.27 24.36
C PHE A 7 -22.55 -32.34 23.02
N ALA A 8 -23.27 -32.17 21.94
CA ALA A 8 -22.64 -31.87 20.67
C ALA A 8 -22.00 -30.48 20.84
N GLU A 9 -20.68 -30.45 20.99
CA GLU A 9 -19.91 -29.20 20.83
C GLU A 9 -20.29 -28.64 19.47
N ASN A 10 -20.95 -27.50 19.46
CA ASN A 10 -21.18 -26.73 18.26
C ASN A 10 -19.79 -26.26 17.76
N ILE A 11 -19.16 -27.07 16.90
CA ILE A 11 -17.98 -26.68 16.16
C ILE A 11 -18.45 -25.55 15.24
N ILE A 12 -18.19 -24.31 15.65
CA ILE A 12 -18.37 -23.14 14.78
C ILE A 12 -17.39 -23.37 13.63
N PRO A 13 -17.86 -23.54 12.38
CA PRO A 13 -16.95 -23.77 11.29
C PRO A 13 -16.04 -22.57 11.12
N MET A 14 -14.72 -22.79 11.20
CA MET A 14 -13.73 -21.74 10.92
C MET A 14 -13.89 -21.25 9.49
N LEU A 15 -13.62 -19.95 9.27
CA LEU A 15 -13.73 -19.35 7.93
C LEU A 15 -12.67 -19.94 7.00
N SER A 16 -13.10 -20.45 5.86
CA SER A 16 -12.17 -21.11 4.92
C SER A 16 -11.24 -20.11 4.22
N SER A 17 -9.94 -20.29 4.40
CA SER A 17 -8.90 -19.55 3.70
C SER A 17 -8.99 -19.72 2.17
N ALA A 18 -9.37 -20.93 1.71
CA ALA A 18 -9.59 -21.18 0.29
C ALA A 18 -10.78 -20.36 -0.26
N LEU A 19 -11.88 -20.26 0.50
CA LEU A 19 -13.02 -19.43 0.14
C LEU A 19 -12.61 -17.96 0.06
N ILE A 20 -11.88 -17.45 1.06
CA ILE A 20 -11.38 -16.07 1.08
C ILE A 20 -10.58 -15.77 -0.18
N LYS A 21 -9.58 -16.59 -0.48
CA LYS A 21 -8.67 -16.39 -1.63
C LYS A 21 -9.38 -16.48 -2.97
N ASN A 22 -10.31 -17.42 -3.13
CA ASN A 22 -11.09 -17.57 -4.35
C ASN A 22 -12.05 -16.39 -4.56
N THR A 23 -12.71 -15.94 -3.50
CA THR A 23 -13.61 -14.77 -3.54
C THR A 23 -12.82 -13.50 -3.86
N ALA A 24 -11.67 -13.29 -3.21
CA ALA A 24 -10.80 -12.15 -3.49
C ALA A 24 -10.36 -12.11 -4.97
N ARG A 25 -9.96 -13.27 -5.53
CA ARG A 25 -9.59 -13.39 -6.95
C ARG A 25 -10.77 -13.07 -7.86
N ALA A 26 -11.96 -13.59 -7.55
CA ALA A 26 -13.18 -13.33 -8.34
C ALA A 26 -13.57 -11.84 -8.34
N ILE A 27 -13.26 -11.10 -7.26
CA ILE A 27 -13.50 -9.65 -7.16
C ILE A 27 -12.44 -8.86 -7.95
N GLY A 28 -11.30 -9.46 -8.28
CA GLY A 28 -10.23 -8.85 -9.07
C GLY A 28 -8.99 -8.45 -8.28
N PHE A 29 -8.77 -9.00 -7.09
CA PHE A 29 -7.48 -8.89 -6.41
C PHE A 29 -6.45 -9.85 -7.05
N ASP A 30 -5.23 -9.37 -7.26
CA ASP A 30 -4.12 -10.16 -7.80
C ASP A 30 -3.45 -11.02 -6.72
N LEU A 31 -3.48 -10.55 -5.48
CA LEU A 31 -2.89 -11.20 -4.31
C LEU A 31 -3.90 -11.26 -3.18
N CYS A 32 -3.92 -12.37 -2.45
CA CYS A 32 -4.66 -12.51 -1.21
C CYS A 32 -3.98 -13.52 -0.30
N GLY A 33 -3.82 -13.14 0.96
CA GLY A 33 -3.31 -14.01 2.02
C GLY A 33 -3.99 -13.69 3.34
N VAL A 34 -3.85 -14.61 4.30
CA VAL A 34 -4.50 -14.53 5.61
C VAL A 34 -3.44 -14.67 6.70
N ALA A 35 -3.39 -13.73 7.62
CA ALA A 35 -2.51 -13.74 8.79
C ALA A 35 -3.28 -13.70 10.10
N HIS A 36 -2.67 -14.17 11.17
CA HIS A 36 -3.20 -13.93 12.51
C HIS A 36 -3.21 -12.44 12.82
N CYS A 37 -4.25 -11.99 13.52
CA CYS A 37 -4.23 -10.66 14.12
C CYS A 37 -3.28 -10.68 15.31
N GLN A 38 -2.19 -9.93 15.26
CA GLN A 38 -1.14 -9.93 16.27
C GLN A 38 -0.53 -8.54 16.46
N SER A 39 0.21 -8.36 17.56
CA SER A 39 0.98 -7.14 17.77
C SER A 39 2.39 -7.25 17.21
N PHE A 40 2.94 -6.10 16.79
CA PHE A 40 4.26 -5.96 16.16
C PHE A 40 5.16 -5.05 16.99
N THR A 41 5.77 -5.61 18.04
CA THR A 41 6.61 -4.86 18.97
C THR A 41 7.87 -4.29 18.29
N SER A 42 8.52 -5.08 17.42
CA SER A 42 9.73 -4.65 16.73
C SER A 42 9.48 -3.50 15.74
N GLU A 43 8.33 -3.52 15.05
CA GLU A 43 7.92 -2.46 14.15
C GLU A 43 7.53 -1.18 14.92
N ARG A 44 6.93 -1.34 16.09
CA ARG A 44 6.65 -0.23 17.01
C ARG A 44 7.94 0.46 17.45
N GLU A 45 8.90 -0.30 17.98
CA GLU A 45 10.19 0.21 18.43
C GLU A 45 10.97 0.89 17.30
N PHE A 46 10.89 0.31 16.09
CA PHE A 46 11.47 0.92 14.90
C PHE A 46 10.81 2.26 14.57
N LEU A 47 9.48 2.35 14.59
CA LEU A 47 8.74 3.58 14.31
C LEU A 47 9.07 4.67 15.33
N GLU A 48 9.05 4.34 16.62
CA GLU A 48 9.36 5.27 17.71
C GLU A 48 10.79 5.82 17.58
N ARG A 49 11.77 4.97 17.29
CA ARG A 49 13.15 5.39 17.03
C ARG A 49 13.26 6.28 15.78
N TRP A 50 12.59 5.92 14.69
CA TRP A 50 12.59 6.67 13.44
C TRP A 50 12.00 8.08 13.61
N ILE A 51 10.94 8.21 14.44
CA ILE A 51 10.35 9.48 14.86
C ILE A 51 11.36 10.28 15.68
N THR A 52 11.96 9.67 16.71
CA THR A 52 12.91 10.33 17.61
C THR A 52 14.15 10.84 16.86
N GLU A 53 14.59 10.14 15.82
CA GLU A 53 15.69 10.56 14.95
C GLU A 53 15.30 11.70 13.98
N GLY A 54 14.07 12.20 14.02
CA GLY A 54 13.57 13.29 13.17
C GLY A 54 13.47 12.93 11.68
N LYS A 55 13.56 11.63 11.33
CA LYS A 55 13.50 11.16 9.94
C LYS A 55 12.10 11.13 9.37
N VAL A 56 11.10 11.33 10.19
CA VAL A 56 9.67 11.38 9.82
C VAL A 56 9.28 12.71 9.17
N SER A 57 10.13 13.77 9.31
CA SER A 57 9.83 15.11 8.82
C SER A 57 8.45 15.59 9.30
N ASN A 58 7.60 16.11 8.42
CA ASN A 58 6.27 16.63 8.72
C ASN A 58 5.13 15.60 8.66
N LEU A 59 5.44 14.29 8.69
CA LEU A 59 4.44 13.21 8.67
C LEU A 59 3.85 12.95 10.08
N GLY A 60 3.39 14.01 10.78
CA GLY A 60 2.90 13.92 12.16
C GLY A 60 1.73 12.95 12.40
N TYR A 61 1.07 12.47 11.34
CA TYR A 61 0.07 11.40 11.45
C TYR A 61 0.70 10.04 11.85
N LEU A 62 2.01 9.85 11.62
CA LEU A 62 2.72 8.63 12.05
C LEU A 62 3.00 8.63 13.55
N GLU A 63 3.05 9.79 14.19
CA GLU A 63 3.22 9.94 15.64
C GLU A 63 1.94 9.62 16.40
N ARG A 64 0.80 9.64 15.70
CA ARG A 64 -0.50 9.39 16.31
C ARG A 64 -0.89 7.93 16.21
N ASN A 65 -1.55 7.42 17.28
CA ASN A 65 -2.09 6.07 17.31
C ASN A 65 -1.04 4.97 17.07
N ILE A 66 0.18 5.14 17.59
CA ILE A 66 1.26 4.14 17.48
C ILE A 66 0.81 2.80 18.06
N ASP A 67 0.12 2.81 19.21
CA ASP A 67 -0.41 1.59 19.83
C ASP A 67 -1.35 0.82 18.90
N LYS A 68 -2.32 1.53 18.28
CA LYS A 68 -3.27 0.94 17.32
C LYS A 68 -2.56 0.45 16.06
N ARG A 69 -1.49 1.12 15.65
CA ARG A 69 -0.69 0.72 14.49
C ARG A 69 0.08 -0.57 14.76
N ALA A 70 0.59 -0.69 15.99
CA ALA A 70 1.32 -1.86 16.43
C ALA A 70 0.42 -3.05 16.76
N ASP A 71 -0.80 -2.78 17.22
CA ASP A 71 -1.77 -3.81 17.61
C ASP A 71 -3.14 -3.55 16.96
N ALA A 72 -3.43 -4.30 15.92
CA ALA A 72 -4.67 -4.16 15.17
C ALA A 72 -5.92 -4.62 15.96
N THR A 73 -5.77 -5.35 17.06
CA THR A 73 -6.90 -5.72 17.95
C THR A 73 -7.54 -4.49 18.57
N LEU A 74 -6.77 -3.39 18.72
CA LEU A 74 -7.27 -2.10 19.21
C LEU A 74 -8.12 -1.34 18.18
N LEU A 75 -8.19 -1.81 16.93
CA LEU A 75 -9.00 -1.21 15.87
C LEU A 75 -10.33 -1.91 15.67
N VAL A 76 -10.37 -3.21 15.95
CA VAL A 76 -11.55 -4.06 15.75
C VAL A 76 -11.70 -4.96 16.97
N GLU A 77 -12.81 -4.81 17.69
CA GLU A 77 -13.10 -5.64 18.84
C GLU A 77 -13.23 -7.11 18.44
N GLY A 78 -12.59 -7.98 19.20
CA GLY A 78 -12.59 -9.42 18.95
C GLY A 78 -11.82 -9.84 17.70
N ALA A 79 -10.95 -8.98 17.15
CA ALA A 79 -10.17 -9.31 15.96
C ALA A 79 -9.29 -10.55 16.17
N LYS A 80 -9.37 -11.48 15.21
CA LYS A 80 -8.62 -12.75 15.21
C LYS A 80 -7.76 -12.91 13.96
N SER A 81 -8.27 -12.48 12.81
CA SER A 81 -7.59 -12.64 11.53
C SER A 81 -7.49 -11.34 10.75
N VAL A 82 -6.46 -11.26 9.91
CA VAL A 82 -6.26 -10.17 8.96
C VAL A 82 -6.15 -10.77 7.56
N ILE A 83 -7.12 -10.44 6.71
CA ILE A 83 -7.09 -10.75 5.29
C ILE A 83 -6.33 -9.62 4.61
N VAL A 84 -5.25 -9.94 3.91
CA VAL A 84 -4.46 -8.96 3.16
C VAL A 84 -4.65 -9.20 1.68
N CYS A 85 -5.08 -8.17 0.97
CA CYS A 85 -5.25 -8.21 -0.47
C CYS A 85 -4.32 -7.21 -1.15
N GLY A 86 -3.87 -7.56 -2.36
CA GLY A 86 -3.05 -6.69 -3.19
C GLY A 86 -3.54 -6.61 -4.61
N VAL A 87 -3.36 -5.43 -5.22
CA VAL A 87 -3.65 -5.20 -6.64
C VAL A 87 -2.41 -4.63 -7.31
N ALA A 88 -2.01 -5.21 -8.44
CA ALA A 88 -0.93 -4.72 -9.26
C ALA A 88 -1.36 -3.44 -10.00
N TYR A 89 -0.44 -2.48 -10.12
CA TYR A 89 -0.68 -1.23 -10.85
C TYR A 89 0.44 -0.87 -11.84
N LYS A 90 1.38 -1.79 -12.09
CA LYS A 90 2.44 -1.56 -13.08
C LYS A 90 1.83 -1.22 -14.44
N ASN A 91 2.31 -0.14 -15.04
CA ASN A 91 1.83 0.35 -16.33
C ASN A 91 3.00 0.77 -17.23
N ASN A 92 2.73 1.34 -18.40
CA ASN A 92 3.74 1.71 -19.38
C ASN A 92 4.71 2.82 -18.92
N PHE A 93 4.36 3.58 -17.88
CA PHE A 93 5.23 4.59 -17.26
C PHE A 93 6.05 4.04 -16.09
N SER A 94 5.73 2.82 -15.66
CA SER A 94 6.51 2.11 -14.64
C SER A 94 7.80 1.57 -15.28
N GLY A 95 8.93 2.01 -14.74
CA GLY A 95 10.25 1.72 -15.31
C GLY A 95 10.94 2.96 -15.84
N GLY A 96 10.24 4.08 -15.92
CA GLY A 96 10.78 5.39 -16.26
C GLY A 96 10.00 6.14 -17.32
N TYR A 97 10.28 7.41 -17.42
CA TYR A 97 9.74 8.32 -18.42
C TYR A 97 10.76 8.56 -19.55
N PRO A 98 10.32 8.97 -20.76
CA PRO A 98 11.22 9.49 -21.77
C PRO A 98 12.09 10.63 -21.21
N THR A 99 13.34 10.72 -21.68
CA THR A 99 14.32 11.69 -21.15
C THR A 99 13.85 13.15 -21.28
N GLU A 100 13.06 13.46 -22.29
CA GLU A 100 12.47 14.76 -22.55
C GLU A 100 11.30 15.11 -21.62
N CYS A 101 10.74 14.14 -20.90
CA CYS A 101 9.63 14.38 -19.97
C CYS A 101 10.12 15.08 -18.72
N LYS A 102 9.69 16.33 -18.56
CA LYS A 102 10.07 17.19 -17.42
C LYS A 102 9.07 17.17 -16.27
N GLN A 103 7.88 16.62 -16.47
CA GLN A 103 6.81 16.55 -15.45
C GLN A 103 6.43 15.08 -15.26
N LYS A 104 7.06 14.43 -14.26
CA LYS A 104 6.86 13.01 -13.94
C LYS A 104 5.85 12.84 -12.81
N ILE A 105 5.02 11.83 -12.91
CA ILE A 105 4.02 11.43 -11.92
C ILE A 105 4.24 9.96 -11.57
N ALA A 106 4.20 9.62 -10.28
CA ALA A 106 4.33 8.22 -9.86
C ALA A 106 3.23 7.35 -10.46
N SER A 107 3.58 6.15 -10.89
CA SER A 107 2.72 5.23 -11.65
C SER A 107 1.38 4.94 -10.97
N TYR A 108 1.36 4.84 -9.62
CA TYR A 108 0.12 4.60 -8.88
C TYR A 108 -0.88 5.75 -9.00
N ALA A 109 -0.39 6.98 -9.17
CA ALA A 109 -1.24 8.17 -9.23
C ALA A 109 -1.89 8.38 -10.61
N LEU A 110 -1.50 7.59 -11.61
CA LEU A 110 -2.12 7.59 -12.93
C LEU A 110 -3.42 6.78 -12.99
N THR A 111 -3.71 5.99 -11.95
CA THR A 111 -4.87 5.09 -11.89
C THR A 111 -6.05 5.74 -11.17
N THR A 112 -7.18 5.03 -11.06
CA THR A 112 -8.27 5.46 -10.16
C THR A 112 -7.78 5.51 -8.70
N ASP A 113 -8.42 6.37 -7.89
CA ASP A 113 -8.04 6.49 -6.46
C ASP A 113 -8.22 5.16 -5.73
N TYR A 114 -7.10 4.53 -5.43
CA TYR A 114 -7.05 3.23 -4.77
C TYR A 114 -7.63 3.25 -3.36
N HIS A 115 -7.62 4.38 -2.66
CA HIS A 115 -8.23 4.52 -1.34
C HIS A 115 -9.74 4.24 -1.37
N ILE A 116 -10.38 4.57 -2.49
CA ILE A 116 -11.80 4.32 -2.71
C ILE A 116 -11.98 2.92 -3.30
N THR A 117 -11.26 2.62 -4.37
CA THR A 117 -11.43 1.40 -5.17
C THR A 117 -11.14 0.15 -4.37
N ILE A 118 -9.98 0.07 -3.70
CA ILE A 118 -9.60 -1.10 -2.88
C ILE A 118 -10.55 -1.26 -1.69
N LYS A 119 -10.95 -0.15 -1.06
CA LYS A 119 -11.91 -0.21 0.05
C LYS A 119 -13.25 -0.80 -0.39
N GLN A 120 -13.76 -0.41 -1.56
CA GLN A 120 -14.98 -0.97 -2.14
C GLN A 120 -14.82 -2.46 -2.48
N MET A 121 -13.68 -2.86 -3.04
CA MET A 121 -13.37 -4.27 -3.33
C MET A 121 -13.33 -5.10 -2.05
N LEU A 122 -12.69 -4.61 -0.98
CA LEU A 122 -12.66 -5.27 0.32
C LEU A 122 -14.05 -5.36 0.98
N GLN A 123 -14.88 -4.33 0.85
CA GLN A 123 -16.26 -4.36 1.32
C GLN A 123 -17.08 -5.45 0.61
N LYS A 124 -16.92 -5.59 -0.72
CA LYS A 124 -17.54 -6.68 -1.50
C LYS A 124 -17.03 -8.05 -1.02
N LEU A 125 -15.73 -8.18 -0.73
CA LEU A 125 -15.16 -9.42 -0.18
C LEU A 125 -15.81 -9.77 1.16
N CYS A 126 -15.84 -8.84 2.11
CA CYS A 126 -16.45 -9.09 3.41
C CYS A 126 -17.95 -9.40 3.30
N ALA A 127 -18.68 -8.75 2.39
CA ALA A 127 -20.10 -9.03 2.16
C ALA A 127 -20.31 -10.47 1.65
N ALA A 128 -19.53 -10.91 0.67
CA ALA A 128 -19.60 -12.27 0.13
C ALA A 128 -19.21 -13.33 1.19
N LEU A 129 -18.19 -13.04 2.01
CA LEU A 129 -17.78 -13.96 3.08
C LEU A 129 -18.84 -14.05 4.19
N LYS A 130 -19.59 -12.98 4.42
CA LYS A 130 -20.67 -12.96 5.43
C LYS A 130 -21.86 -13.85 5.04
N GLU A 131 -22.06 -14.16 3.78
CA GLU A 131 -23.05 -15.14 3.33
C GLU A 131 -22.72 -16.55 3.83
N ALA A 132 -21.41 -16.91 3.84
CA ALA A 132 -20.93 -18.19 4.35
C ALA A 132 -20.69 -18.20 5.86
N CYS A 133 -20.41 -17.03 6.47
CA CYS A 133 -20.15 -16.86 7.89
C CYS A 133 -20.94 -15.65 8.42
N PRO A 134 -22.22 -15.82 8.82
CA PRO A 134 -23.11 -14.70 9.23
C PRO A 134 -22.59 -13.92 10.46
N THR A 135 -21.76 -14.53 11.30
CA THR A 135 -21.15 -13.92 12.48
C THR A 135 -19.95 -13.03 12.14
N LEU A 136 -19.47 -13.08 10.89
CA LEU A 136 -18.33 -12.28 10.45
C LEU A 136 -18.62 -10.78 10.64
N ALA A 137 -17.78 -10.16 11.43
CA ALA A 137 -17.71 -8.72 11.64
C ALA A 137 -16.27 -8.26 11.52
N GLY A 138 -16.09 -7.01 11.09
CA GLY A 138 -14.75 -6.47 10.90
C GLY A 138 -14.76 -5.12 10.23
N ARG A 139 -13.57 -4.63 9.91
CA ARG A 139 -13.36 -3.35 9.23
C ARG A 139 -12.31 -3.50 8.15
N VAL A 140 -12.48 -2.70 7.10
CA VAL A 140 -11.56 -2.68 5.96
C VAL A 140 -10.77 -1.38 5.95
N PHE A 141 -9.50 -1.48 5.56
CA PHE A 141 -8.56 -0.37 5.55
C PHE A 141 -7.70 -0.42 4.29
N THR A 142 -7.28 0.75 3.83
CA THR A 142 -6.26 0.92 2.82
C THR A 142 -5.58 2.27 3.04
N ASP A 143 -4.29 2.27 3.36
CA ASP A 143 -3.36 3.40 3.54
C ASP A 143 -3.77 4.46 4.59
N SER A 144 -5.06 4.69 4.83
CA SER A 144 -5.56 5.80 5.66
C SER A 144 -5.72 5.48 7.16
N ALA A 145 -5.43 4.26 7.60
CA ALA A 145 -5.59 3.82 8.98
C ALA A 145 -4.25 3.51 9.66
N PRO A 146 -4.18 3.55 11.00
CA PRO A 146 -2.99 3.15 11.73
C PRO A 146 -2.87 1.61 11.77
N VAL A 147 -2.48 1.01 10.64
CA VAL A 147 -2.22 -0.42 10.45
C VAL A 147 -0.86 -0.59 9.77
N PHE A 148 -0.07 -1.56 10.20
CA PHE A 148 1.14 -1.97 9.48
C PHE A 148 0.79 -2.91 8.32
N GLU A 149 0.09 -2.40 7.29
CA GLU A 149 -0.40 -3.20 6.15
C GLU A 149 0.70 -4.01 5.47
N LYS A 150 1.87 -3.40 5.23
CA LYS A 150 3.02 -4.09 4.63
C LYS A 150 3.55 -5.22 5.52
N ARG A 151 3.50 -5.05 6.83
CA ARG A 151 3.92 -6.09 7.77
C ARG A 151 2.94 -7.25 7.76
N TYR A 152 1.64 -6.98 7.79
CA TYR A 152 0.63 -8.03 7.62
C TYR A 152 0.74 -8.72 6.26
N ALA A 153 1.11 -8.01 5.19
CA ALA A 153 1.35 -8.63 3.89
C ALA A 153 2.53 -9.62 3.92
N VAL A 154 3.56 -9.36 4.73
CA VAL A 154 4.66 -10.31 4.98
C VAL A 154 4.16 -11.52 5.74
N GLU A 155 3.40 -11.34 6.82
CA GLU A 155 2.83 -12.44 7.62
C GLU A 155 1.87 -13.30 6.80
N ALA A 156 1.12 -12.66 5.89
CA ALA A 156 0.21 -13.32 4.95
C ALA A 156 0.92 -13.95 3.72
N GLY A 157 2.25 -14.03 3.72
CA GLY A 157 3.03 -14.71 2.70
C GLY A 157 3.05 -14.02 1.33
N LEU A 158 2.69 -12.73 1.23
CA LEU A 158 2.59 -12.05 -0.06
C LEU A 158 3.96 -11.57 -0.58
N GLY A 159 4.95 -11.42 0.30
CA GLY A 159 6.27 -10.94 -0.09
C GLY A 159 7.15 -10.62 1.11
N TRP A 160 8.08 -9.69 0.94
CA TRP A 160 8.97 -9.21 2.00
C TRP A 160 9.16 -7.69 1.90
N ILE A 161 9.60 -7.06 2.97
CA ILE A 161 9.95 -5.63 2.94
C ILE A 161 11.33 -5.45 2.29
N GLY A 162 11.36 -4.72 1.19
CA GLY A 162 12.58 -4.35 0.49
C GLY A 162 13.40 -3.27 1.20
N ARG A 163 14.62 -2.99 0.71
CA ARG A 163 15.48 -1.94 1.26
C ARG A 163 14.88 -0.54 1.13
N GLN A 164 14.01 -0.33 0.13
CA GLN A 164 13.25 0.90 -0.08
C GLN A 164 11.97 0.98 0.78
N SER A 165 11.80 0.10 1.77
CA SER A 165 10.66 0.04 2.69
C SER A 165 9.30 -0.22 2.02
N LEU A 166 9.28 -0.73 0.79
CA LEU A 166 8.09 -1.21 0.12
C LEU A 166 7.97 -2.74 0.22
N LEU A 167 6.75 -3.25 0.12
CA LEU A 167 6.54 -4.67 -0.09
C LEU A 167 7.11 -5.05 -1.47
N VAL A 168 7.88 -6.12 -1.52
CA VAL A 168 8.36 -6.75 -2.76
C VAL A 168 7.67 -8.10 -2.88
N THR A 169 6.89 -8.29 -3.91
CA THR A 169 6.23 -9.56 -4.20
C THR A 169 6.99 -10.32 -5.28
N PRO A 170 6.99 -11.67 -5.25
CA PRO A 170 7.65 -12.47 -6.29
C PRO A 170 7.10 -12.25 -7.70
N GLN A 171 5.78 -12.02 -7.81
CA GLN A 171 5.07 -11.95 -9.09
C GLN A 171 4.99 -10.53 -9.65
N PHE A 172 4.71 -9.53 -8.81
CA PHE A 172 4.39 -8.16 -9.23
C PHE A 172 5.44 -7.13 -8.77
N GLY A 173 6.56 -7.59 -8.19
CA GLY A 173 7.57 -6.68 -7.66
C GLY A 173 7.02 -5.77 -6.58
N THR A 174 7.32 -4.47 -6.68
CA THR A 174 6.86 -3.45 -5.72
C THR A 174 5.64 -2.66 -6.20
N PHE A 175 5.20 -2.85 -7.45
CA PHE A 175 4.05 -2.14 -8.02
C PHE A 175 2.72 -2.79 -7.58
N VAL A 176 2.51 -2.85 -6.27
CA VAL A 176 1.32 -3.41 -5.63
C VAL A 176 0.76 -2.43 -4.61
N LEU A 177 -0.54 -2.18 -4.68
CA LEU A 177 -1.32 -1.45 -3.69
C LEU A 177 -1.98 -2.45 -2.76
N LEU A 178 -2.02 -2.14 -1.46
CA LEU A 178 -2.51 -3.03 -0.43
C LEU A 178 -3.85 -2.55 0.15
N GLY A 179 -4.59 -3.52 0.63
CA GLY A 179 -5.70 -3.28 1.52
C GLY A 179 -5.88 -4.46 2.47
N VAL A 180 -6.42 -4.20 3.64
CA VAL A 180 -6.60 -5.20 4.69
C VAL A 180 -8.03 -5.21 5.20
N ALA A 181 -8.54 -6.40 5.51
CA ALA A 181 -9.75 -6.59 6.30
C ALA A 181 -9.37 -7.26 7.62
N ILE A 182 -9.60 -6.58 8.74
CA ILE A 182 -9.42 -7.11 10.09
C ILE A 182 -10.77 -7.65 10.53
N ILE A 183 -10.84 -8.95 10.88
CA ILE A 183 -12.08 -9.66 11.15
C ILE A 183 -12.05 -10.41 12.49
N ASN A 184 -13.23 -10.63 13.06
CA ASN A 184 -13.44 -11.33 14.33
C ASN A 184 -13.44 -12.87 14.21
N GLU A 185 -13.30 -13.43 13.03
CA GLU A 185 -13.35 -14.87 12.80
C GLU A 185 -11.95 -15.46 12.69
N GLU A 186 -11.79 -16.70 13.19
CA GLU A 186 -10.62 -17.52 12.93
C GLU A 186 -10.72 -18.18 11.56
N CYS A 187 -9.56 -18.34 10.91
CA CYS A 187 -9.47 -19.05 9.64
C CYS A 187 -8.92 -20.47 9.85
N ASP A 188 -9.35 -21.38 8.99
CA ASP A 188 -8.90 -22.78 9.01
C ASP A 188 -7.39 -22.92 8.75
N ILE A 189 -6.84 -22.04 7.90
CA ILE A 189 -5.43 -22.02 7.54
C ILE A 189 -4.95 -20.57 7.50
N TYR A 190 -3.80 -20.32 8.10
CA TYR A 190 -3.06 -19.07 7.98
C TYR A 190 -1.84 -19.24 7.10
N ASP A 191 -1.56 -18.24 6.29
CA ASP A 191 -0.33 -18.18 5.51
C ASP A 191 0.86 -17.88 6.42
N THR A 192 2.05 -18.10 5.91
CA THR A 192 3.30 -17.85 6.63
C THR A 192 4.25 -17.02 5.78
N PRO A 193 5.14 -16.23 6.42
CA PRO A 193 6.16 -15.48 5.70
C PRO A 193 6.96 -16.35 4.74
N LEU A 194 7.23 -15.80 3.55
CA LEU A 194 8.04 -16.48 2.55
C LEU A 194 9.45 -16.74 3.06
N GLN A 195 9.92 -17.98 2.89
CA GLN A 195 11.27 -18.37 3.28
C GLN A 195 12.27 -18.14 2.13
N SER A 196 13.54 -17.87 2.50
CA SER A 196 14.65 -17.75 1.55
C SER A 196 14.51 -16.67 0.46
N VAL A 197 13.67 -15.66 0.70
CA VAL A 197 13.46 -14.50 -0.18
C VAL A 197 14.12 -13.25 0.40
N GLY A 198 14.29 -12.23 -0.42
CA GLY A 198 14.81 -10.93 0.04
C GLY A 198 15.70 -10.25 -0.98
N CYS A 199 16.15 -9.07 -0.62
CA CYS A 199 17.04 -8.27 -1.48
C CYS A 199 18.48 -8.79 -1.52
N LYS A 200 18.90 -9.67 -0.61
CA LYS A 200 20.28 -10.14 -0.47
C LYS A 200 21.26 -8.95 -0.50
N GLU A 201 22.29 -9.01 -1.34
CA GLU A 201 23.30 -7.94 -1.50
C GLU A 201 22.86 -6.81 -2.46
N CYS A 202 21.66 -6.88 -3.02
CA CYS A 202 21.17 -5.86 -3.96
C CYS A 202 20.99 -4.51 -3.27
N ARG A 203 21.59 -3.45 -3.82
CA ARG A 203 21.51 -2.07 -3.32
C ARG A 203 20.92 -1.09 -4.34
N ARG A 204 20.41 -1.56 -5.48
CA ARG A 204 19.98 -0.71 -6.60
C ARG A 204 19.07 0.44 -6.19
N CYS A 205 18.09 0.22 -5.31
CA CYS A 205 17.17 1.26 -4.89
C CYS A 205 17.82 2.32 -3.97
N ILE A 206 18.88 1.95 -3.25
CA ILE A 206 19.69 2.90 -2.46
C ILE A 206 20.51 3.77 -3.41
N ASP A 207 21.20 3.13 -4.36
CA ASP A 207 22.11 3.79 -5.29
C ASP A 207 21.35 4.65 -6.32
N ALA A 208 20.14 4.27 -6.70
CA ALA A 208 19.30 5.00 -7.66
C ALA A 208 18.54 6.18 -7.04
N CYS A 209 18.46 6.29 -5.71
CA CYS A 209 17.74 7.39 -5.08
C CYS A 209 18.50 8.70 -5.26
N PRO A 210 17.99 9.69 -6.06
CA PRO A 210 18.78 10.86 -6.44
C PRO A 210 19.12 11.75 -5.25
N ASN A 211 18.32 11.72 -4.19
CA ASN A 211 18.54 12.50 -2.97
C ASN A 211 19.12 11.68 -1.81
N GLY A 212 19.45 10.39 -2.02
CA GLY A 212 19.94 9.52 -0.96
C GLY A 212 18.95 9.34 0.20
N ALA A 213 17.64 9.36 -0.10
CA ALA A 213 16.61 9.18 0.90
C ALA A 213 16.45 7.72 1.36
N VAL A 214 16.81 6.75 0.51
CA VAL A 214 16.71 5.32 0.85
C VAL A 214 17.95 4.92 1.65
N ILE A 215 17.73 4.51 2.89
CA ILE A 215 18.77 4.06 3.81
C ILE A 215 18.37 2.67 4.32
N GLU A 216 19.22 1.67 4.15
CA GLU A 216 19.05 0.31 4.71
C GLU A 216 17.70 0.03 5.41
N ARG A 217 16.66 -0.34 4.63
CA ARG A 217 15.31 -0.70 5.09
C ARG A 217 14.47 0.43 5.72
N HIS A 218 14.90 1.68 5.58
CA HIS A 218 14.08 2.84 5.97
C HIS A 218 14.31 4.03 5.03
N ILE A 219 13.43 4.99 5.12
CA ILE A 219 13.46 6.21 4.31
C ILE A 219 13.73 7.41 5.22
N ASP A 220 14.70 8.24 4.87
CA ASP A 220 14.79 9.60 5.41
C ASP A 220 13.80 10.47 4.63
N THR A 221 12.62 10.68 5.19
CA THR A 221 11.55 11.40 4.48
C THR A 221 11.87 12.86 4.25
N ARG A 222 12.82 13.45 4.99
CA ARG A 222 13.33 14.82 4.76
C ARG A 222 13.90 14.97 3.35
N LYS A 223 14.43 13.87 2.77
CA LYS A 223 15.07 13.84 1.46
C LYS A 223 14.18 13.20 0.38
N CYS A 224 13.05 12.59 0.75
CA CYS A 224 12.23 11.83 -0.17
C CYS A 224 11.39 12.72 -1.07
N ILE A 225 11.54 12.57 -2.39
CA ILE A 225 10.77 13.30 -3.41
C ILE A 225 9.27 13.02 -3.25
N SER A 226 8.88 11.76 -3.02
CA SER A 226 7.46 11.42 -2.86
C SER A 226 6.83 12.19 -1.71
N ARG A 227 7.47 12.23 -0.53
CA ARG A 227 7.00 13.05 0.58
C ARG A 227 6.95 14.54 0.19
N ALA A 228 8.00 15.05 -0.43
CA ALA A 228 8.09 16.46 -0.78
C ALA A 228 7.01 16.92 -1.76
N THR A 229 6.60 16.06 -2.67
CA THR A 229 5.60 16.38 -3.71
C THR A 229 4.15 16.14 -3.28
N ILE A 230 3.90 15.21 -2.35
CA ILE A 230 2.55 14.81 -1.94
C ILE A 230 2.12 15.52 -0.65
N GLU A 231 2.99 15.47 0.36
CA GLU A 231 2.65 15.98 1.69
C GLU A 231 2.79 17.52 1.76
N LYS A 232 2.16 18.12 2.76
CA LYS A 232 2.33 19.56 2.99
C LYS A 232 3.81 19.90 3.09
N GLN A 233 4.21 21.07 2.58
CA GLN A 233 5.61 21.49 2.66
C GLN A 233 6.03 21.57 4.13
N GLY A 234 7.14 20.88 4.44
CA GLY A 234 7.93 21.13 5.63
C GLY A 234 9.03 22.15 5.32
N GLU A 235 9.94 22.35 6.25
CA GLU A 235 11.10 23.24 6.09
C GLU A 235 12.15 22.66 5.12
N ASP A 236 12.06 21.35 4.81
CA ASP A 236 13.05 20.65 4.00
C ASP A 236 12.88 21.00 2.51
N ILE A 237 13.87 21.63 1.91
CA ILE A 237 13.95 21.86 0.47
C ILE A 237 14.54 20.59 -0.17
N VAL A 238 13.77 19.98 -1.07
CA VAL A 238 14.14 18.72 -1.73
C VAL A 238 14.19 18.93 -3.24
N PRO A 239 15.31 18.65 -3.91
CA PRO A 239 15.36 18.59 -5.39
C PRO A 239 14.38 17.55 -5.91
N LEU A 240 13.52 17.91 -6.87
CA LEU A 240 12.41 17.05 -7.32
C LEU A 240 12.76 16.22 -8.56
N HIS A 241 13.80 16.56 -9.29
CA HIS A 241 14.28 15.83 -10.48
C HIS A 241 13.17 15.55 -11.53
N GLY A 242 12.31 16.53 -11.74
CA GLY A 242 11.17 16.46 -12.65
C GLY A 242 9.94 15.74 -12.12
N TRP A 243 9.93 15.23 -10.89
CA TRP A 243 8.74 14.65 -10.28
C TRP A 243 7.83 15.73 -9.72
N ILE A 244 6.58 15.77 -10.19
CA ILE A 244 5.59 16.75 -9.74
C ILE A 244 4.58 16.15 -8.75
N PHE A 245 4.43 14.81 -8.73
CA PHE A 245 3.58 14.08 -7.79
C PHE A 245 4.10 12.64 -7.58
N GLY A 246 4.50 12.30 -6.36
CA GLY A 246 5.11 11.01 -6.04
C GLY A 246 6.51 10.85 -6.65
N CYS A 247 7.06 9.64 -6.61
CA CYS A 247 8.36 9.29 -7.18
C CYS A 247 8.52 7.77 -7.25
N ASP A 248 8.96 7.23 -8.39
CA ASP A 248 9.16 5.80 -8.59
C ASP A 248 10.64 5.40 -8.75
N GLU A 249 11.62 6.30 -8.53
CA GLU A 249 13.04 6.01 -8.79
C GLU A 249 13.54 4.74 -8.08
N CYS A 250 13.19 4.57 -6.81
CA CYS A 250 13.58 3.39 -6.04
C CYS A 250 12.81 2.11 -6.46
N GLN A 251 11.68 2.25 -7.15
CA GLN A 251 10.92 1.14 -7.72
C GLN A 251 11.42 0.77 -9.11
N ASN A 252 11.64 1.76 -9.98
CA ASN A 252 12.04 1.56 -11.37
C ASN A 252 13.32 0.74 -11.52
N CYS A 253 14.27 0.89 -10.60
CA CYS A 253 15.54 0.16 -10.60
C CYS A 253 15.45 -1.26 -9.99
N CYS A 254 14.32 -1.63 -9.39
CA CYS A 254 14.17 -2.91 -8.69
C CYS A 254 14.14 -4.08 -9.69
N PRO A 255 15.01 -5.10 -9.55
CA PRO A 255 15.06 -6.22 -10.50
C PRO A 255 13.78 -7.07 -10.50
N TYR A 256 13.04 -7.08 -9.42
CA TYR A 256 11.73 -7.76 -9.36
C TYR A 256 10.68 -7.05 -10.21
N ASN A 257 10.78 -5.73 -10.34
CA ASN A 257 9.89 -4.95 -11.19
C ASN A 257 10.15 -5.16 -12.69
N ALA A 258 11.39 -5.45 -13.06
CA ALA A 258 11.72 -5.72 -14.46
C ALA A 258 10.95 -6.92 -15.03
N LYS A 259 10.69 -7.94 -14.20
CA LYS A 259 9.98 -9.17 -14.58
C LYS A 259 8.47 -9.10 -14.30
N ALA A 260 8.02 -8.14 -13.53
CA ALA A 260 6.60 -8.01 -13.18
C ALA A 260 5.76 -7.68 -14.44
N PRO A 261 4.59 -8.33 -14.62
CA PRO A 261 3.70 -8.03 -15.73
C PRO A 261 3.08 -6.63 -15.57
N ILE A 262 2.62 -6.05 -16.68
CA ILE A 262 1.73 -4.90 -16.65
C ILE A 262 0.41 -5.33 -16.03
N ALA A 263 -0.19 -4.46 -15.21
CA ALA A 263 -1.46 -4.72 -14.56
C ALA A 263 -2.58 -4.93 -15.59
N THR A 264 -3.40 -5.94 -15.36
CA THR A 264 -4.52 -6.30 -16.25
C THR A 264 -5.87 -5.86 -15.71
N ASN A 265 -5.97 -5.51 -14.41
CA ASN A 265 -7.21 -5.01 -13.83
C ASN A 265 -7.49 -3.59 -14.36
N PRO A 266 -8.61 -3.38 -15.09
CA PRO A 266 -8.89 -2.09 -15.72
C PRO A 266 -9.09 -0.94 -14.72
N LEU A 267 -9.45 -1.23 -13.47
CA LEU A 267 -9.58 -0.22 -12.41
C LEU A 267 -8.23 0.40 -12.02
N PHE A 268 -7.13 -0.26 -12.36
CA PHE A 268 -5.76 0.17 -12.05
C PHE A 268 -4.93 0.43 -13.32
N ALA A 269 -5.58 0.52 -14.48
CA ALA A 269 -4.98 1.05 -15.69
C ALA A 269 -4.84 2.59 -15.59
N PRO A 270 -3.86 3.21 -16.29
CA PRO A 270 -3.76 4.66 -16.38
C PRO A 270 -5.04 5.27 -16.94
N THR A 271 -5.57 6.28 -16.26
CA THR A 271 -6.76 7.02 -16.68
C THR A 271 -6.44 8.22 -17.57
N PHE A 272 -5.16 8.60 -17.64
CA PHE A 272 -4.66 9.67 -18.46
C PHE A 272 -3.17 9.45 -18.82
N ASP A 273 -2.72 10.12 -19.88
CA ASP A 273 -1.31 10.19 -20.26
C ASP A 273 -0.68 11.43 -19.60
N PRO A 274 0.28 11.27 -18.66
CA PRO A 274 0.90 12.39 -17.97
C PRO A 274 1.81 13.24 -18.89
N THR A 275 2.27 12.68 -20.01
CA THR A 275 3.15 13.38 -20.97
C THR A 275 2.35 14.30 -21.92
N ALA A 276 1.05 14.10 -22.04
CA ALA A 276 0.16 14.87 -22.88
C ALA A 276 -0.47 16.10 -22.17
N ILE A 277 -0.09 16.38 -20.92
CA ILE A 277 -0.69 17.45 -20.13
C ILE A 277 0.18 18.71 -20.17
N ASP A 278 -0.38 19.82 -20.62
CA ASP A 278 0.23 21.14 -20.46
C ASP A 278 -0.15 21.73 -19.08
N TRP A 279 0.66 21.44 -18.07
CA TRP A 279 0.44 21.87 -16.69
C TRP A 279 0.45 23.39 -16.51
N GLN A 280 0.98 24.15 -17.47
CA GLN A 280 0.97 25.62 -17.41
C GLN A 280 -0.40 26.18 -17.76
N LYS A 281 -1.11 25.54 -18.69
CA LYS A 281 -2.40 25.99 -19.22
C LYS A 281 -3.60 25.50 -18.44
N ILE A 282 -3.47 24.34 -17.76
CA ILE A 282 -4.60 23.77 -17.02
C ILE A 282 -5.06 24.74 -15.90
N ASP A 283 -6.36 24.96 -15.82
CA ASP A 283 -7.02 25.73 -14.76
C ASP A 283 -7.64 24.83 -13.67
N GLU A 284 -8.17 25.43 -12.60
CA GLU A 284 -8.75 24.70 -11.47
C GLU A 284 -9.97 23.87 -11.87
N ALA A 285 -10.80 24.34 -12.82
CA ALA A 285 -11.99 23.62 -13.24
C ALA A 285 -11.63 22.37 -14.04
N GLU A 286 -10.69 22.50 -14.99
CA GLU A 286 -10.16 21.38 -15.74
C GLU A 286 -9.43 20.40 -14.83
N PHE A 287 -8.61 20.88 -13.88
CA PHE A 287 -7.91 20.03 -12.90
C PHE A 287 -8.89 19.21 -12.08
N ALA A 288 -9.90 19.86 -11.51
CA ALA A 288 -10.92 19.21 -10.70
C ALA A 288 -11.69 18.14 -11.49
N LEU A 289 -12.05 18.42 -12.76
CA LEU A 289 -12.76 17.48 -13.61
C LEU A 289 -11.88 16.31 -14.03
N ARG A 290 -10.65 16.58 -14.50
CA ARG A 290 -9.75 15.58 -15.10
C ARG A 290 -9.21 14.60 -14.08
N PHE A 291 -8.95 15.04 -12.84
CA PHE A 291 -8.31 14.23 -11.80
C PHE A 291 -9.24 13.82 -10.66
N ALA A 292 -10.55 14.10 -10.75
CA ALA A 292 -11.55 13.85 -9.70
C ALA A 292 -11.47 12.46 -9.05
N ASN A 293 -11.15 11.44 -9.84
CA ASN A 293 -11.14 10.05 -9.41
C ASN A 293 -9.73 9.44 -9.36
N THR A 294 -8.70 10.28 -9.25
CA THR A 294 -7.30 9.84 -9.17
C THR A 294 -6.67 10.26 -7.84
N PRO A 295 -5.57 9.65 -7.39
CA PRO A 295 -4.86 10.09 -6.20
C PRO A 295 -4.38 11.56 -6.27
N ILE A 296 -4.20 12.13 -7.47
CA ILE A 296 -3.80 13.53 -7.68
C ILE A 296 -4.84 14.51 -7.13
N SER A 297 -6.13 14.14 -7.14
CA SER A 297 -7.21 14.97 -6.57
C SER A 297 -7.03 15.30 -5.09
N ARG A 298 -6.17 14.56 -4.39
CA ARG A 298 -5.82 14.81 -2.98
C ARG A 298 -4.82 15.96 -2.82
N SER A 299 -4.27 16.45 -3.92
CA SER A 299 -3.44 17.66 -4.00
C SER A 299 -4.24 18.83 -4.62
N SER A 300 -3.69 20.04 -4.60
CA SER A 300 -4.23 21.17 -5.32
C SER A 300 -3.43 21.43 -6.60
N LEU A 301 -4.05 22.09 -7.59
CA LEU A 301 -3.35 22.53 -8.78
C LEU A 301 -2.20 23.49 -8.43
N GLU A 302 -2.43 24.40 -7.47
CA GLU A 302 -1.41 25.30 -6.95
C GLU A 302 -0.16 24.53 -6.49
N ARG A 303 -0.36 23.42 -5.74
CA ARG A 303 0.73 22.57 -5.25
C ARG A 303 1.48 21.91 -6.40
N ILE A 304 0.78 21.39 -7.40
CA ILE A 304 1.40 20.78 -8.59
C ILE A 304 2.24 21.84 -9.34
N LYS A 305 1.69 23.05 -9.54
CA LYS A 305 2.41 24.15 -10.20
C LYS A 305 3.62 24.63 -9.38
N ALA A 306 3.52 24.66 -8.04
CA ALA A 306 4.64 24.95 -7.17
C ALA A 306 5.76 23.91 -7.31
N ASN A 307 5.43 22.61 -7.36
CA ASN A 307 6.40 21.54 -7.59
C ASN A 307 7.13 21.69 -8.94
N ILE A 308 6.43 22.13 -9.98
CA ILE A 308 7.05 22.44 -11.29
C ILE A 308 8.00 23.63 -11.20
N SER A 309 7.70 24.63 -10.38
CA SER A 309 8.48 25.86 -10.27
C SER A 309 9.78 25.70 -9.50
N ILE A 310 9.86 24.72 -8.59
CA ILE A 310 11.09 24.39 -7.83
C ILE A 310 12.22 23.91 -8.75
N GLU A 311 11.91 23.39 -9.92
CA GLU A 311 12.87 22.83 -10.90
C GLU A 311 13.40 23.89 -11.90
N LYS A 312 12.92 25.12 -11.85
CA LYS A 312 13.41 26.22 -12.70
C LYS A 312 14.51 27.01 -12.00
#